data_8e725f3ad51cef73749b7aa4622e5b6f
#
_entry.id   8e725f3ad51cef73749b7aa4622e5b6f
#
_cell.length_a   1.000
_cell.length_b   1.000
_cell.length_c   1.000
_cell.angle_alpha   90.00
_cell.angle_beta   90.00
_cell.angle_gamma   90.00
#
_symmetry.space_group_name_H-M   'P 1'
#
loop_
_entity.id
_entity.type
_entity.pdbx_description
1 polymer ?
#
loop_
_entity_poly.entity_id
_entity_poly.type
_entity_poly.pdbx_seq_one_letter_code
_entity_poly.pdbx_strand_id
1 'polypeptide(L)'
;MSKNNPFTPAYWTHQVCEITPELFLSAALPYDLDEALVVLHAWREAGITDYVDVRSEEDASDFFAEHAPDIRYWRAPADDHLGLQDDSWWDLANDLIRASLTRGGKCMVTCAVGVNRSPSIVFSALLTLGWSIEDALTRVRTVRPVAVAPYAEQAADWHARTQGKSPAEVASARRRVQRWHRQNPIDARRVISSIHARLAS
;
A
#
# COMPACT_ATOMS: atom_id res chain seq x y z
N MET A 1 -8.61 26.63 8.74
CA MET A 1 -8.23 25.21 8.83
C MET A 1 -6.87 25.06 8.15
N SER A 2 -5.88 24.47 8.82
CA SER A 2 -4.52 24.29 8.26
C SER A 2 -4.59 23.47 7.00
N LYS A 3 -4.05 23.96 5.87
CA LYS A 3 -3.98 23.27 4.58
C LYS A 3 -3.18 21.96 4.63
N ASN A 4 -2.48 21.69 5.73
CA ASN A 4 -1.59 20.53 5.92
C ASN A 4 -2.13 19.51 6.93
N ASN A 5 -3.44 19.45 7.17
CA ASN A 5 -4.00 18.37 8.01
C ASN A 5 -4.01 17.06 7.22
N PRO A 6 -3.22 16.04 7.60
CA PRO A 6 -3.12 14.77 6.88
C PRO A 6 -4.44 13.99 6.83
N PHE A 7 -5.42 14.37 7.64
CA PHE A 7 -6.76 13.79 7.66
C PHE A 7 -7.78 14.53 6.78
N THR A 8 -7.33 15.53 5.99
CA THR A 8 -8.20 16.17 4.99
C THR A 8 -8.16 15.32 3.71
N PRO A 9 -9.28 14.78 3.22
CA PRO A 9 -9.31 13.87 2.06
C PRO A 9 -8.64 14.45 0.81
N ALA A 10 -8.86 15.73 0.50
CA ALA A 10 -8.23 16.42 -0.61
C ALA A 10 -6.69 16.47 -0.52
N TYR A 11 -6.12 16.26 0.67
CA TYR A 11 -4.67 16.28 0.87
C TYR A 11 -4.02 14.92 0.59
N TRP A 12 -4.65 13.82 1.07
CA TRP A 12 -3.94 12.54 1.09
C TRP A 12 -4.46 11.48 0.11
N THR A 13 -5.70 11.57 -0.41
CA THR A 13 -6.32 10.44 -1.13
C THR A 13 -5.46 9.97 -2.29
N HIS A 14 -5.06 10.85 -3.20
CA HIS A 14 -4.28 10.50 -4.38
C HIS A 14 -2.82 11.00 -4.31
N GLN A 15 -2.33 11.30 -3.10
CA GLN A 15 -0.93 11.70 -2.92
C GLN A 15 -0.01 10.57 -3.36
N VAL A 16 0.97 10.88 -4.19
CA VAL A 16 2.08 9.99 -4.54
C VAL A 16 3.03 9.93 -3.35
N CYS A 17 3.03 8.82 -2.64
CA CYS A 17 3.85 8.60 -1.44
C CYS A 17 5.09 7.79 -1.80
N GLU A 18 6.25 8.43 -1.94
CA GLU A 18 7.53 7.77 -2.18
C GLU A 18 8.02 7.07 -0.93
N ILE A 19 7.94 5.74 -0.91
CA ILE A 19 8.40 4.89 0.20
C ILE A 19 9.92 4.64 0.10
N THR A 20 10.38 4.25 -1.08
CA THR A 20 11.79 4.26 -1.49
C THR A 20 11.85 4.93 -2.86
N PRO A 21 13.05 5.20 -3.43
CA PRO A 21 13.15 5.76 -4.78
C PRO A 21 12.43 4.93 -5.86
N GLU A 22 12.19 3.63 -5.61
CA GLU A 22 11.58 2.70 -6.56
C GLU A 22 10.21 2.16 -6.13
N LEU A 23 9.79 2.36 -4.86
CA LEU A 23 8.53 1.83 -4.31
C LEU A 23 7.64 2.97 -3.82
N PHE A 24 6.41 2.99 -4.32
CA PHE A 24 5.44 4.05 -4.08
C PHE A 24 4.11 3.51 -3.56
N LEU A 25 3.36 4.35 -2.88
CA LEU A 25 2.07 4.04 -2.27
C LEU A 25 1.08 5.18 -2.52
N SER A 26 -0.15 4.84 -2.93
CA SER A 26 -1.25 5.81 -3.10
C SER A 26 -2.62 5.14 -2.88
N ALA A 27 -3.70 5.90 -3.03
CA ALA A 27 -5.01 5.35 -3.36
C ALA A 27 -5.06 4.92 -4.83
N ALA A 28 -6.04 4.09 -5.21
CA ALA A 28 -6.35 3.80 -6.61
C ALA A 28 -6.75 5.08 -7.35
N LEU A 29 -6.75 5.01 -8.68
CA LEU A 29 -7.22 6.13 -9.51
C LEU A 29 -8.68 6.49 -9.19
N PRO A 30 -9.04 7.78 -9.31
CA PRO A 30 -10.44 8.20 -9.26
C PRO A 30 -11.28 7.54 -10.35
N TYR A 31 -12.60 7.46 -10.14
CA TYR A 31 -13.55 6.97 -11.17
C TYR A 31 -13.80 8.01 -12.27
N ASP A 32 -13.74 9.28 -11.94
CA ASP A 32 -13.84 10.35 -12.92
C ASP A 32 -12.61 10.35 -13.82
N LEU A 33 -12.84 10.34 -15.14
CA LEU A 33 -11.77 10.21 -16.13
C LEU A 33 -10.79 11.39 -16.06
N ASP A 34 -11.28 12.62 -15.95
CA ASP A 34 -10.42 13.79 -15.95
C ASP A 34 -9.55 13.81 -14.69
N GLU A 35 -10.12 13.47 -13.52
CA GLU A 35 -9.37 13.33 -12.28
C GLU A 35 -8.35 12.19 -12.36
N ALA A 36 -8.72 11.04 -12.95
CA ALA A 36 -7.81 9.90 -13.14
C ALA A 36 -6.62 10.27 -14.02
N LEU A 37 -6.84 11.01 -15.10
CA LEU A 37 -5.77 11.47 -15.99
C LEU A 37 -4.82 12.46 -15.30
N VAL A 38 -5.33 13.31 -14.41
CA VAL A 38 -4.50 14.20 -13.57
C VAL A 38 -3.61 13.39 -12.62
N VAL A 39 -4.17 12.36 -11.97
CA VAL A 39 -3.41 11.47 -11.08
C VAL A 39 -2.37 10.66 -11.86
N LEU A 40 -2.73 10.13 -13.03
CA LEU A 40 -1.78 9.44 -13.93
C LEU A 40 -0.63 10.34 -14.37
N HIS A 41 -0.92 11.62 -14.67
CA HIS A 41 0.14 12.57 -14.99
C HIS A 41 1.14 12.70 -13.83
N ALA A 42 0.64 12.85 -12.58
CA ALA A 42 1.51 12.90 -11.41
C ALA A 42 2.33 11.60 -11.21
N TRP A 43 1.77 10.43 -11.54
CA TRP A 43 2.52 9.17 -11.52
C TRP A 43 3.63 9.12 -12.57
N ARG A 44 3.37 9.62 -13.78
CA ARG A 44 4.39 9.75 -14.84
C ARG A 44 5.51 10.69 -14.45
N GLU A 45 5.18 11.85 -13.85
CA GLU A 45 6.18 12.80 -13.33
C GLU A 45 7.05 12.18 -12.23
N ALA A 46 6.48 11.29 -11.39
CA ALA A 46 7.24 10.51 -10.42
C ALA A 46 8.08 9.39 -11.07
N GLY A 47 7.86 9.11 -12.36
CA GLY A 47 8.54 8.07 -13.13
C GLY A 47 8.02 6.66 -12.87
N ILE A 48 6.75 6.51 -12.45
CA ILE A 48 6.11 5.21 -12.23
C ILE A 48 6.05 4.45 -13.55
N THR A 49 6.52 3.20 -13.54
CA THR A 49 6.56 2.30 -14.71
C THR A 49 5.72 1.04 -14.51
N ASP A 50 5.40 0.71 -13.26
CA ASP A 50 4.66 -0.47 -12.88
C ASP A 50 3.61 -0.12 -11.82
N TYR A 51 2.43 -0.69 -11.95
CA TYR A 51 1.34 -0.50 -11.02
C TYR A 51 0.81 -1.85 -10.53
N VAL A 52 0.81 -2.05 -9.22
CA VAL A 52 0.25 -3.24 -8.54
C VAL A 52 -1.05 -2.85 -7.84
N ASP A 53 -2.16 -3.27 -8.40
CA ASP A 53 -3.49 -3.11 -7.82
C ASP A 53 -3.84 -4.31 -6.94
N VAL A 54 -4.05 -4.06 -5.64
CA VAL A 54 -4.40 -5.12 -4.67
C VAL A 54 -5.90 -5.18 -4.37
N ARG A 55 -6.75 -4.53 -5.18
CA ARG A 55 -8.20 -4.58 -5.04
C ARG A 55 -8.77 -5.85 -5.67
N SER A 56 -9.72 -6.50 -4.97
CA SER A 56 -10.55 -7.56 -5.54
C SER A 56 -11.78 -6.99 -6.24
N GLU A 57 -12.28 -5.86 -5.75
CA GLU A 57 -13.54 -5.24 -6.15
C GLU A 57 -13.50 -4.59 -7.54
N GLU A 58 -12.32 -4.40 -8.14
CA GLU A 58 -12.18 -3.75 -9.44
C GLU A 58 -11.04 -4.32 -10.27
N ASP A 59 -11.15 -4.13 -11.59
CA ASP A 59 -10.12 -4.40 -12.58
C ASP A 59 -9.97 -3.18 -13.49
N ALA A 60 -8.82 -2.53 -13.44
CA ALA A 60 -8.51 -1.35 -14.23
C ALA A 60 -7.69 -1.68 -15.50
N SER A 61 -7.61 -2.96 -15.92
CA SER A 61 -6.79 -3.38 -17.06
C SER A 61 -7.13 -2.64 -18.35
N ASP A 62 -8.43 -2.51 -18.67
CA ASP A 62 -8.88 -1.83 -19.89
C ASP A 62 -8.54 -0.33 -19.84
N PHE A 63 -8.71 0.31 -18.67
CA PHE A 63 -8.33 1.70 -18.46
C PHE A 63 -6.83 1.93 -18.71
N PHE A 64 -5.97 1.06 -18.16
CA PHE A 64 -4.53 1.19 -18.35
C PHE A 64 -4.11 0.86 -19.79
N ALA A 65 -4.74 -0.10 -20.44
CA ALA A 65 -4.49 -0.40 -21.85
C ALA A 65 -4.81 0.80 -22.76
N GLU A 66 -5.87 1.57 -22.47
CA GLU A 66 -6.30 2.72 -23.26
C GLU A 66 -5.52 4.01 -22.90
N HIS A 67 -5.37 4.32 -21.61
CA HIS A 67 -4.89 5.65 -21.17
C HIS A 67 -3.46 5.66 -20.63
N ALA A 68 -2.90 4.50 -20.28
CA ALA A 68 -1.56 4.39 -19.72
C ALA A 68 -0.79 3.13 -20.16
N PRO A 69 -0.68 2.84 -21.50
CA PRO A 69 0.03 1.67 -22.01
C PRO A 69 1.53 1.67 -21.70
N ASP A 70 2.07 2.79 -21.25
CA ASP A 70 3.43 2.99 -20.78
C ASP A 70 3.64 2.49 -19.33
N ILE A 71 2.57 2.28 -18.55
CA ILE A 71 2.60 1.74 -17.19
C ILE A 71 2.12 0.28 -17.22
N ARG A 72 2.96 -0.65 -16.75
CA ARG A 72 2.56 -2.06 -16.64
C ARG A 72 1.59 -2.25 -15.50
N TYR A 73 0.39 -2.65 -15.83
CA TYR A 73 -0.66 -2.96 -14.87
C TYR A 73 -0.60 -4.41 -14.40
N TRP A 74 -0.59 -4.62 -13.11
CA TRP A 74 -0.57 -5.94 -12.45
C TRP A 74 -1.64 -6.02 -11.39
N ARG A 75 -2.22 -7.21 -11.23
CA ARG A 75 -3.21 -7.47 -10.17
C ARG A 75 -2.70 -8.47 -9.16
N ALA A 76 -2.87 -8.13 -7.87
CA ALA A 76 -2.73 -9.04 -6.73
C ALA A 76 -3.98 -8.86 -5.83
N PRO A 77 -5.16 -9.33 -6.29
CA PRO A 77 -6.43 -8.98 -5.65
C PRO A 77 -6.61 -9.68 -4.31
N ALA A 78 -7.12 -8.95 -3.31
CA ALA A 78 -7.61 -9.47 -2.04
C ALA A 78 -8.73 -8.60 -1.48
N ASP A 79 -9.64 -9.23 -0.73
CA ASP A 79 -10.73 -8.56 -0.06
C ASP A 79 -10.25 -7.79 1.18
N ASP A 80 -10.86 -6.62 1.43
CA ASP A 80 -10.56 -5.79 2.62
C ASP A 80 -11.52 -6.11 3.78
N HIS A 81 -11.54 -7.36 4.24
CA HIS A 81 -12.46 -7.86 5.26
C HIS A 81 -11.85 -7.91 6.68
N LEU A 82 -10.60 -7.41 6.86
CA LEU A 82 -9.83 -7.44 8.11
C LEU A 82 -9.59 -8.84 8.70
N GLY A 83 -9.89 -9.89 7.95
CA GLY A 83 -9.63 -11.29 8.30
C GLY A 83 -8.22 -11.75 7.89
N LEU A 84 -8.03 -13.08 7.89
CA LEU A 84 -6.78 -13.67 7.41
C LEU A 84 -6.72 -13.61 5.89
N GLN A 85 -5.57 -13.20 5.37
CA GLN A 85 -5.24 -13.25 3.96
C GLN A 85 -4.41 -14.51 3.68
N ASP A 86 -4.61 -15.12 2.52
CA ASP A 86 -3.83 -16.29 2.11
C ASP A 86 -2.36 -15.95 1.86
N ASP A 87 -1.47 -16.89 2.13
CA ASP A 87 -0.04 -16.74 1.87
C ASP A 87 0.24 -16.44 0.39
N SER A 88 -0.54 -17.03 -0.53
CA SER A 88 -0.44 -16.78 -1.97
C SER A 88 -0.64 -15.32 -2.37
N TRP A 89 -1.42 -14.56 -1.60
CA TRP A 89 -1.56 -13.12 -1.84
C TRP A 89 -0.27 -12.35 -1.53
N TRP A 90 0.38 -12.70 -0.41
CA TRP A 90 1.67 -12.10 -0.06
C TRP A 90 2.75 -12.47 -1.07
N ASP A 91 2.78 -13.75 -1.49
CA ASP A 91 3.72 -14.24 -2.49
C ASP A 91 3.55 -13.49 -3.81
N LEU A 92 2.33 -13.47 -4.35
CA LEU A 92 2.02 -12.81 -5.62
C LEU A 92 2.38 -11.32 -5.60
N ALA A 93 1.90 -10.58 -4.60
CA ALA A 93 2.13 -9.13 -4.55
C ALA A 93 3.62 -8.80 -4.41
N ASN A 94 4.36 -9.53 -3.57
CA ASN A 94 5.79 -9.32 -3.40
C ASN A 94 6.60 -9.74 -4.64
N ASP A 95 6.18 -10.79 -5.34
CA ASP A 95 6.82 -11.22 -6.60
C ASP A 95 6.65 -10.17 -7.71
N LEU A 96 5.47 -9.58 -7.84
CA LEU A 96 5.20 -8.50 -8.81
C LEU A 96 6.04 -7.25 -8.49
N ILE A 97 6.09 -6.83 -7.24
CA ILE A 97 6.92 -5.71 -6.80
C ILE A 97 8.40 -6.01 -7.07
N ARG A 98 8.89 -7.17 -6.64
CA ARG A 98 10.28 -7.58 -6.87
C ARG A 98 10.62 -7.62 -8.36
N ALA A 99 9.74 -8.15 -9.20
CA ALA A 99 9.93 -8.19 -10.64
C ALA A 99 10.03 -6.78 -11.25
N SER A 100 9.25 -5.81 -10.76
CA SER A 100 9.38 -4.40 -11.16
C SER A 100 10.75 -3.85 -10.77
N LEU A 101 11.10 -3.95 -9.48
CA LEU A 101 12.36 -3.39 -8.94
C LEU A 101 13.60 -4.00 -9.60
N THR A 102 13.60 -5.32 -9.86
CA THR A 102 14.71 -6.01 -10.53
C THR A 102 14.97 -5.51 -11.94
N ARG A 103 13.93 -5.02 -12.63
CA ARG A 103 14.05 -4.40 -13.97
C ARG A 103 14.45 -2.92 -13.90
N GLY A 104 14.69 -2.36 -12.73
CA GLY A 104 14.91 -0.93 -12.56
C GLY A 104 13.65 -0.09 -12.69
N GLY A 105 12.47 -0.71 -12.56
CA GLY A 105 11.18 -0.03 -12.59
C GLY A 105 10.84 0.67 -11.28
N LYS A 106 9.91 1.62 -11.34
CA LYS A 106 9.30 2.28 -10.20
C LYS A 106 7.86 1.76 -10.03
N CYS A 107 7.61 1.12 -8.90
CA CYS A 107 6.38 0.40 -8.62
C CYS A 107 5.43 1.20 -7.73
N MET A 108 4.26 1.54 -8.22
CA MET A 108 3.14 2.06 -7.44
C MET A 108 2.28 0.91 -6.92
N VAL A 109 1.97 0.91 -5.62
CA VAL A 109 1.05 -0.06 -5.01
C VAL A 109 -0.17 0.67 -4.47
N THR A 110 -1.36 0.25 -4.86
CA THR A 110 -2.60 0.85 -4.35
C THR A 110 -3.63 -0.20 -3.91
N CYS A 111 -4.49 0.20 -3.01
CA CYS A 111 -5.82 -0.35 -2.79
C CYS A 111 -6.84 0.80 -2.93
N ALA A 112 -8.11 0.60 -2.63
CA ALA A 112 -9.14 1.62 -2.84
C ALA A 112 -8.74 3.02 -2.32
N VAL A 113 -8.25 3.11 -1.08
CA VAL A 113 -7.92 4.40 -0.45
C VAL A 113 -6.50 4.47 0.12
N GLY A 114 -5.67 3.44 -0.06
CA GLY A 114 -4.29 3.43 0.42
C GLY A 114 -4.15 3.46 1.95
N VAL A 115 -5.06 2.80 2.67
CA VAL A 115 -5.13 2.80 4.14
C VAL A 115 -4.82 1.42 4.73
N ASN A 116 -5.35 0.35 4.16
CA ASN A 116 -5.31 -1.01 4.72
C ASN A 116 -4.40 -1.96 3.94
N ARG A 117 -4.87 -2.45 2.77
CA ARG A 117 -4.22 -3.52 1.98
C ARG A 117 -2.88 -3.07 1.42
N SER A 118 -2.84 -1.98 0.64
CA SER A 118 -1.60 -1.54 0.00
C SER A 118 -0.51 -1.11 0.99
N PRO A 119 -0.77 -0.41 2.12
CA PRO A 119 0.26 -0.18 3.13
C PRO A 119 0.80 -1.46 3.75
N SER A 120 -0.03 -2.50 3.90
CA SER A 120 0.41 -3.79 4.43
C SER A 120 1.30 -4.55 3.42
N ILE A 121 0.97 -4.48 2.12
CA ILE A 121 1.82 -5.04 1.05
C ILE A 121 3.13 -4.26 0.94
N VAL A 122 3.10 -2.93 0.97
CA VAL A 122 4.33 -2.13 0.97
C VAL A 122 5.21 -2.44 2.18
N PHE A 123 4.61 -2.62 3.36
CA PHE A 123 5.32 -3.08 4.55
C PHE A 123 5.98 -4.45 4.33
N SER A 124 5.24 -5.44 3.78
CA SER A 124 5.83 -6.77 3.48
C SER A 124 6.97 -6.68 2.48
N ALA A 125 6.84 -5.84 1.46
CA ALA A 125 7.89 -5.62 0.47
C ALA A 125 9.17 -5.02 1.10
N LEU A 126 9.03 -4.06 2.02
CA LEU A 126 10.17 -3.53 2.77
C LEU A 126 10.87 -4.61 3.60
N LEU A 127 10.12 -5.54 4.22
CA LEU A 127 10.72 -6.67 4.94
C LEU A 127 11.53 -7.56 3.98
N THR A 128 11.01 -7.85 2.78
CA THR A 128 11.76 -8.64 1.78
C THR A 128 13.00 -7.91 1.25
N LEU A 129 13.00 -6.58 1.29
CA LEU A 129 14.15 -5.72 0.99
C LEU A 129 15.14 -5.58 2.18
N GLY A 130 14.91 -6.28 3.28
CA GLY A 130 15.81 -6.33 4.43
C GLY A 130 15.59 -5.26 5.51
N TRP A 131 14.50 -4.49 5.43
CA TRP A 131 14.17 -3.50 6.47
C TRP A 131 13.76 -4.18 7.78
N SER A 132 14.04 -3.53 8.91
CA SER A 132 13.47 -3.96 10.18
C SER A 132 11.95 -3.70 10.22
N ILE A 133 11.22 -4.46 11.06
CA ILE A 133 9.78 -4.28 11.25
C ILE A 133 9.45 -2.85 11.64
N GLU A 134 10.19 -2.31 12.61
CA GLU A 134 9.96 -0.97 13.14
C GLU A 134 10.25 0.13 12.12
N ASP A 135 11.36 0.03 11.39
CA ASP A 135 11.74 1.01 10.38
C ASP A 135 10.76 0.99 9.20
N ALA A 136 10.35 -0.20 8.74
CA ALA A 136 9.39 -0.36 7.65
C ALA A 136 8.02 0.25 8.01
N LEU A 137 7.46 -0.07 9.20
CA LEU A 137 6.20 0.52 9.67
C LEU A 137 6.32 2.04 9.87
N THR A 138 7.42 2.49 10.43
CA THR A 138 7.68 3.93 10.65
C THR A 138 7.76 4.65 9.30
N ARG A 139 8.47 4.09 8.32
CA ARG A 139 8.57 4.68 6.98
C ARG A 139 7.21 4.80 6.31
N VAL A 140 6.43 3.72 6.28
CA VAL A 140 5.08 3.72 5.70
C VAL A 140 4.20 4.78 6.37
N ARG A 141 4.17 4.83 7.70
CA ARG A 141 3.34 5.78 8.45
C ARG A 141 3.81 7.24 8.32
N THR A 142 5.13 7.48 8.24
CA THR A 142 5.69 8.84 8.08
C THR A 142 5.31 9.41 6.72
N VAL A 143 5.41 8.61 5.67
CA VAL A 143 5.15 9.04 4.30
C VAL A 143 3.65 9.09 4.00
N ARG A 144 2.88 8.15 4.57
CA ARG A 144 1.41 8.12 4.45
C ARG A 144 0.76 8.07 5.84
N PRO A 145 0.52 9.22 6.47
CA PRO A 145 0.06 9.32 7.85
C PRO A 145 -1.28 8.62 8.14
N VAL A 146 -2.11 8.39 7.12
CA VAL A 146 -3.40 7.68 7.20
C VAL A 146 -3.27 6.16 7.09
N ALA A 147 -2.09 5.62 6.82
CA ALA A 147 -1.88 4.18 6.68
C ALA A 147 -2.13 3.46 8.01
N VAL A 148 -3.16 2.63 8.08
CA VAL A 148 -3.48 1.77 9.24
C VAL A 148 -2.66 0.49 9.20
N ALA A 149 -2.53 -0.13 8.01
CA ALA A 149 -1.82 -1.38 7.77
C ALA A 149 -2.27 -2.51 8.72
N PRO A 150 -3.56 -2.86 8.77
CA PRO A 150 -4.09 -3.82 9.75
C PRO A 150 -3.59 -5.25 9.52
N TYR A 151 -3.12 -5.56 8.32
CA TYR A 151 -2.58 -6.87 7.97
C TYR A 151 -1.07 -7.00 8.24
N ALA A 152 -0.42 -6.00 8.84
CA ALA A 152 1.03 -6.01 9.07
C ALA A 152 1.51 -7.17 9.98
N GLU A 153 0.67 -7.62 10.92
CA GLU A 153 1.01 -8.81 11.74
C GLU A 153 1.09 -10.07 10.88
N GLN A 154 0.17 -10.24 9.93
CA GLN A 154 0.16 -11.38 9.01
C GLN A 154 1.34 -11.29 8.03
N ALA A 155 1.66 -10.10 7.53
CA ALA A 155 2.82 -9.86 6.68
C ALA A 155 4.14 -10.22 7.37
N ALA A 156 4.30 -9.84 8.64
CA ALA A 156 5.49 -10.17 9.42
C ALA A 156 5.57 -11.68 9.73
N ASP A 157 4.44 -12.33 9.99
CA ASP A 157 4.33 -13.79 10.17
C ASP A 157 4.73 -14.52 8.88
N TRP A 158 4.11 -14.16 7.76
CA TRP A 158 4.41 -14.70 6.44
C TRP A 158 5.90 -14.55 6.11
N HIS A 159 6.44 -13.34 6.23
CA HIS A 159 7.85 -13.08 5.93
C HIS A 159 8.79 -13.91 6.82
N ALA A 160 8.53 -14.00 8.13
CA ALA A 160 9.37 -14.81 9.02
C ALA A 160 9.32 -16.31 8.63
N ARG A 161 8.15 -16.84 8.25
CA ARG A 161 8.02 -18.25 7.79
C ARG A 161 8.76 -18.47 6.47
N THR A 162 8.68 -17.56 5.50
CA THR A 162 9.41 -17.68 4.23
C THR A 162 10.92 -17.62 4.41
N GLN A 163 11.41 -16.98 5.48
CA GLN A 163 12.82 -16.99 5.87
C GLN A 163 13.23 -18.22 6.70
N GLY A 164 12.37 -19.23 6.85
CA GLY A 164 12.65 -20.44 7.63
C GLY A 164 12.81 -20.21 9.13
N LYS A 165 12.23 -19.14 9.68
CA LYS A 165 12.31 -18.81 11.11
C LYS A 165 11.54 -19.82 11.95
N SER A 166 12.05 -20.08 13.17
CA SER A 166 11.37 -20.93 14.16
C SER A 166 10.01 -20.33 14.58
N PRO A 167 9.08 -21.16 15.09
CA PRO A 167 7.79 -20.67 15.60
C PRO A 167 7.91 -19.57 16.66
N ALA A 168 8.95 -19.61 17.49
CA ALA A 168 9.23 -18.59 18.50
C ALA A 168 9.63 -17.26 17.87
N GLU A 169 10.44 -17.26 16.81
CA GLU A 169 10.84 -16.08 16.06
C GLU A 169 9.66 -15.49 15.27
N VAL A 170 8.83 -16.33 14.64
CA VAL A 170 7.57 -15.92 13.98
C VAL A 170 6.66 -15.20 14.98
N ALA A 171 6.42 -15.81 16.15
CA ALA A 171 5.63 -15.18 17.19
C ALA A 171 6.27 -13.86 17.71
N SER A 172 7.59 -13.80 17.73
CA SER A 172 8.32 -12.56 18.07
C SER A 172 8.10 -11.45 17.04
N ALA A 173 8.14 -11.77 15.74
CA ALA A 173 7.87 -10.81 14.67
C ALA A 173 6.46 -10.20 14.81
N ARG A 174 5.43 -11.02 15.04
CA ARG A 174 4.06 -10.54 15.30
C ARG A 174 3.99 -9.61 16.50
N ARG A 175 4.61 -9.99 17.64
CA ARG A 175 4.63 -9.13 18.85
C ARG A 175 5.32 -7.79 18.63
N ARG A 176 6.34 -7.72 17.76
CA ARG A 176 7.00 -6.45 17.38
C ARG A 176 6.03 -5.53 16.66
N VAL A 177 5.28 -6.02 15.67
CA VAL A 177 4.23 -5.25 14.98
C VAL A 177 3.18 -4.75 15.98
N GLN A 178 2.65 -5.63 16.83
CA GLN A 178 1.66 -5.27 17.87
C GLN A 178 2.17 -4.17 18.79
N ARG A 179 3.43 -4.28 19.23
CA ARG A 179 4.07 -3.27 20.07
C ARG A 179 4.17 -1.94 19.35
N TRP A 180 4.60 -1.95 18.10
CA TRP A 180 4.73 -0.74 17.30
C TRP A 180 3.37 -0.05 17.14
N HIS A 181 2.30 -0.78 16.81
CA HIS A 181 0.94 -0.23 16.69
C HIS A 181 0.45 0.39 18.00
N ARG A 182 0.71 -0.26 19.14
CA ARG A 182 0.37 0.32 20.46
C ARG A 182 1.13 1.60 20.77
N GLN A 183 2.36 1.72 20.35
CA GLN A 183 3.20 2.91 20.56
C GLN A 183 2.91 4.03 19.57
N ASN A 184 2.34 3.69 18.42
CA ASN A 184 2.02 4.61 17.32
C ASN A 184 0.52 4.50 16.95
N PRO A 185 -0.39 4.84 17.87
CA PRO A 185 -1.81 4.70 17.62
C PRO A 185 -2.28 5.62 16.49
N ILE A 186 -3.27 5.15 15.72
CA ILE A 186 -3.96 5.94 14.72
C ILE A 186 -5.47 5.91 15.03
N ASP A 187 -6.11 7.05 14.90
CA ASP A 187 -7.56 7.13 14.98
C ASP A 187 -8.20 6.64 13.68
N ALA A 188 -8.36 5.32 13.57
CA ALA A 188 -8.97 4.68 12.40
C ALA A 188 -10.40 5.19 12.14
N ARG A 189 -11.16 5.55 13.21
CA ARG A 189 -12.52 6.12 13.06
C ARG A 189 -12.46 7.46 12.34
N ARG A 190 -11.52 8.32 12.72
CA ARG A 190 -11.33 9.62 12.08
C ARG A 190 -10.91 9.47 10.62
N VAL A 191 -10.04 8.51 10.31
CA VAL A 191 -9.65 8.19 8.92
C VAL A 191 -10.86 7.74 8.12
N ILE A 192 -11.64 6.77 8.63
CA ILE A 192 -12.84 6.24 7.97
C ILE A 192 -13.88 7.35 7.78
N SER A 193 -14.14 8.17 8.80
CA SER A 193 -15.09 9.28 8.69
C SER A 193 -14.68 10.30 7.64
N SER A 194 -13.38 10.57 7.47
CA SER A 194 -12.88 11.47 6.44
C SER A 194 -13.05 10.89 5.01
N ILE A 195 -12.97 9.57 4.87
CA ILE A 195 -13.24 8.87 3.61
C ILE A 195 -14.74 8.99 3.24
N HIS A 196 -15.62 8.65 4.18
CA HIS A 196 -17.06 8.72 3.96
C HIS A 196 -17.55 10.13 3.63
N ALA A 197 -17.02 11.14 4.31
CA ALA A 197 -17.36 12.54 4.03
C ALA A 197 -16.99 12.97 2.59
N ARG A 198 -15.93 12.41 2.02
CA ARG A 198 -15.55 12.67 0.61
C ARG A 198 -16.46 11.93 -0.38
N LEU A 199 -16.79 10.67 -0.10
CA LEU A 199 -17.66 9.87 -0.99
C LEU A 199 -19.09 10.40 -1.05
N ALA A 200 -19.50 11.25 -0.08
CA ALA A 200 -20.82 11.87 0.00
C ALA A 200 -20.86 13.31 -0.58
N SER A 201 -19.73 13.86 -1.01
CA SER A 201 -19.60 15.20 -1.57
C SER A 201 -19.45 15.17 -3.09
#